data_743bc4b71751ac74e065ff8e27c03838
#
_entry.id   743bc4b71751ac74e065ff8e27c03838
#
_cell.length_a   1.000
_cell.length_b   1.000
_cell.length_c   1.000
_cell.angle_alpha   90.00
_cell.angle_beta   90.00
_cell.angle_gamma   90.00
#
_symmetry.space_group_name_H-M   'P 1'
#
loop_
_entity.id
_entity.type
_entity.pdbx_description
1 polymer ?
#
loop_
_entity_poly.entity_id
_entity_poly.type
_entity_poly.pdbx_seq_one_letter_code
_entity_poly.pdbx_strand_id
1 'polypeptide(L)'
;MPFVDNEATGTRYHSTRVNLRWSDFDQFQHVNNAAYLEFSQDARIDFVRDVLTEMDISVPAFVVRWASVDYRKALSSSETQVVVESFMYEIGEKSFKMRQNIRNAQHKIVAVVDTVNVGVDILSGKSRPWTEANIEVINMFMIPVEEEDHSPVAEAKKDTEVDTGL
;
A
#
# COMPACT_ATOMS: atom_id res chain seq x y z
N MET A 1 -13.52 5.48 10.91
CA MET A 1 -13.60 4.07 10.48
C MET A 1 -12.44 3.80 9.53
N PRO A 2 -11.56 2.87 9.83
CA PRO A 2 -10.41 2.59 8.97
C PRO A 2 -10.77 1.80 7.70
N PHE A 3 -11.96 1.19 7.66
CA PHE A 3 -12.42 0.40 6.52
C PHE A 3 -13.44 1.18 5.71
N VAL A 4 -13.27 1.15 4.39
CA VAL A 4 -14.14 1.82 3.43
C VAL A 4 -14.77 0.77 2.52
N ASP A 5 -16.10 0.71 2.54
CA ASP A 5 -16.87 -0.17 1.69
C ASP A 5 -17.37 0.61 0.45
N ASN A 6 -17.14 0.02 -0.72
CA ASN A 6 -17.74 0.49 -1.95
C ASN A 6 -18.97 -0.39 -2.25
N GLU A 7 -20.16 0.12 -1.92
CA GLU A 7 -21.41 -0.61 -2.07
C GLU A 7 -21.72 -0.98 -3.54
N ALA A 8 -21.27 -0.14 -4.48
CA ALA A 8 -21.50 -0.37 -5.91
C ALA A 8 -20.73 -1.56 -6.46
N THR A 9 -19.54 -1.84 -5.92
CA THR A 9 -18.66 -2.92 -6.38
C THR A 9 -18.57 -4.08 -5.40
N GLY A 10 -19.07 -3.91 -4.17
CA GLY A 10 -18.93 -4.88 -3.09
C GLY A 10 -17.48 -5.04 -2.60
N THR A 11 -16.60 -4.09 -2.89
CA THR A 11 -15.20 -4.13 -2.51
C THR A 11 -14.94 -3.32 -1.25
N ARG A 12 -13.89 -3.69 -0.53
CA ARG A 12 -13.46 -3.03 0.71
C ARG A 12 -11.96 -2.73 0.65
N TYR A 13 -11.57 -1.58 1.14
CA TYR A 13 -10.17 -1.24 1.37
C TYR A 13 -9.96 -0.62 2.76
N HIS A 14 -8.72 -0.68 3.23
CA HIS A 14 -8.32 -0.01 4.46
C HIS A 14 -7.77 1.37 4.13
N SER A 15 -8.13 2.36 4.94
CA SER A 15 -7.66 3.74 4.78
C SER A 15 -7.06 4.23 6.10
N THR A 16 -5.82 4.67 6.06
CA THR A 16 -5.15 5.24 7.22
C THR A 16 -4.48 6.56 6.87
N ARG A 17 -4.31 7.42 7.88
CA ARG A 17 -3.56 8.67 7.77
C ARG A 17 -2.18 8.48 8.34
N VAL A 18 -1.18 8.88 7.57
CA VAL A 18 0.22 8.87 7.99
C VAL A 18 0.70 10.31 8.05
N ASN A 19 1.17 10.72 9.24
CA ASN A 19 1.73 12.03 9.44
C ASN A 19 3.13 12.11 8.84
N LEU A 20 3.41 13.19 8.14
CA LEU A 20 4.75 13.48 7.64
C LEU A 20 5.64 13.96 8.77
N ARG A 21 6.88 13.49 8.78
CA ARG A 21 7.91 13.89 9.74
C ARG A 21 8.85 14.90 9.09
N TRP A 22 9.49 15.72 9.87
CA TRP A 22 10.52 16.64 9.36
C TRP A 22 11.61 15.90 8.58
N SER A 23 12.00 14.71 9.01
CA SER A 23 13.01 13.86 8.37
C SER A 23 12.57 13.25 7.03
N ASP A 24 11.28 13.31 6.70
CA ASP A 24 10.77 12.81 5.42
C ASP A 24 11.08 13.74 4.24
N PHE A 25 11.45 15.00 4.52
CA PHE A 25 11.75 16.00 3.50
C PHE A 25 13.24 16.02 3.17
N ASP A 26 13.54 16.20 1.88
CA ASP A 26 14.90 16.35 1.37
C ASP A 26 15.33 17.84 1.32
N GLN A 27 16.53 18.06 0.81
CA GLN A 27 17.10 19.41 0.65
C GLN A 27 16.31 20.32 -0.33
N PHE A 28 15.47 19.72 -1.18
CA PHE A 28 14.60 20.45 -2.11
C PHE A 28 13.21 20.72 -1.53
N GLN A 29 12.99 20.37 -0.26
CA GLN A 29 11.71 20.47 0.45
C GLN A 29 10.59 19.63 -0.21
N HIS A 30 10.97 18.54 -0.86
CA HIS A 30 10.07 17.50 -1.32
C HIS A 30 10.21 16.29 -0.41
N VAL A 31 9.15 15.48 -0.35
CA VAL A 31 9.22 14.23 0.39
C VAL A 31 10.23 13.31 -0.28
N ASN A 32 11.17 12.80 0.50
CA ASN A 32 12.21 11.88 0.06
C ASN A 32 11.58 10.59 -0.50
N ASN A 33 12.12 10.08 -1.60
CA ASN A 33 11.64 8.87 -2.25
C ASN A 33 11.55 7.66 -1.29
N ALA A 34 12.50 7.51 -0.37
CA ALA A 34 12.49 6.44 0.61
C ALA A 34 11.31 6.53 1.61
N ALA A 35 10.83 7.73 1.90
CA ALA A 35 9.74 7.95 2.85
C ALA A 35 8.43 7.29 2.40
N TYR A 36 8.18 7.15 1.12
CA TYR A 36 6.97 6.51 0.60
C TYR A 36 6.89 5.02 0.98
N LEU A 37 8.01 4.33 1.02
CA LEU A 37 8.06 2.95 1.52
C LEU A 37 7.81 2.89 3.03
N GLU A 38 8.25 3.87 3.79
CA GLU A 38 7.94 3.98 5.22
C GLU A 38 6.45 4.26 5.45
N PHE A 39 5.83 5.15 4.68
CA PHE A 39 4.37 5.37 4.74
C PHE A 39 3.59 4.09 4.43
N SER A 40 4.04 3.36 3.44
CA SER A 40 3.48 2.06 3.08
C SER A 40 3.62 1.04 4.22
N GLN A 41 4.76 1.00 4.91
CA GLN A 41 4.99 0.14 6.06
C GLN A 41 4.08 0.53 7.24
N ASP A 42 4.01 1.81 7.58
CA ASP A 42 3.15 2.30 8.67
C ASP A 42 1.68 1.94 8.40
N ALA A 43 1.23 2.12 7.15
CA ALA A 43 -0.12 1.74 6.74
C ALA A 43 -0.39 0.23 6.83
N ARG A 44 0.59 -0.63 6.53
CA ARG A 44 0.45 -2.09 6.72
C ARG A 44 0.35 -2.47 8.19
N ILE A 45 1.12 -1.83 9.05
CA ILE A 45 1.04 -2.03 10.51
C ILE A 45 -0.35 -1.63 11.03
N ASP A 46 -0.84 -0.48 10.59
CA ASP A 46 -2.18 -0.01 10.95
C ASP A 46 -3.27 -0.96 10.44
N PHE A 47 -3.14 -1.46 9.21
CA PHE A 47 -4.07 -2.45 8.65
C PHE A 47 -4.16 -3.70 9.54
N VAL A 48 -3.02 -4.28 9.92
CA VAL A 48 -2.98 -5.48 10.77
C VAL A 48 -3.61 -5.20 12.13
N ARG A 49 -3.26 -4.07 12.74
CA ARG A 49 -3.82 -3.65 14.03
C ARG A 49 -5.34 -3.45 13.96
N ASP A 50 -5.82 -2.74 12.94
CA ASP A 50 -7.22 -2.37 12.82
C ASP A 50 -8.09 -3.60 12.49
N VAL A 51 -7.62 -4.54 11.67
CA VAL A 51 -8.30 -5.82 11.46
C VAL A 51 -8.44 -6.59 12.78
N LEU A 52 -7.38 -6.63 13.59
CA LEU A 52 -7.44 -7.30 14.89
C LEU A 52 -8.40 -6.60 15.85
N THR A 53 -8.32 -5.27 15.95
CA THR A 53 -9.07 -4.52 16.98
C THR A 53 -10.52 -4.26 16.63
N GLU A 54 -10.83 -4.03 15.34
CA GLU A 54 -12.17 -3.66 14.88
C GLU A 54 -12.99 -4.88 14.42
N MET A 55 -12.32 -5.93 13.95
CA MET A 55 -12.97 -7.12 13.40
C MET A 55 -12.77 -8.36 14.28
N ASP A 56 -11.90 -8.30 15.29
CA ASP A 56 -11.51 -9.44 16.15
C ASP A 56 -10.95 -10.62 15.33
N ILE A 57 -10.23 -10.30 14.25
CA ILE A 57 -9.62 -11.28 13.35
C ILE A 57 -8.11 -11.17 13.43
N SER A 58 -7.43 -12.28 13.68
CA SER A 58 -5.97 -12.35 13.65
C SER A 58 -5.46 -12.41 12.20
N VAL A 59 -4.65 -11.44 11.83
CA VAL A 59 -3.96 -11.45 10.54
C VAL A 59 -2.72 -12.35 10.65
N PRO A 60 -2.47 -13.22 9.66
CA PRO A 60 -1.28 -14.06 9.67
C PRO A 60 0.00 -13.22 9.59
N ALA A 61 1.08 -13.71 10.17
CA ALA A 61 2.39 -13.08 10.01
C ALA A 61 2.87 -13.17 8.56
N PHE A 62 3.35 -12.07 8.03
CA PHE A 62 3.92 -12.00 6.69
C PHE A 62 5.10 -11.03 6.64
N VAL A 63 5.93 -11.21 5.63
CA VAL A 63 7.07 -10.33 5.32
C VAL A 63 7.01 -9.86 3.89
N VAL A 64 7.49 -8.66 3.63
CA VAL A 64 7.61 -8.13 2.28
C VAL A 64 8.79 -8.80 1.59
N ARG A 65 8.54 -9.46 0.46
CA ARG A 65 9.55 -10.07 -0.39
C ARG A 65 9.96 -9.17 -1.54
N TRP A 66 9.04 -8.39 -2.06
CA TRP A 66 9.24 -7.52 -3.19
C TRP A 66 8.40 -6.26 -3.03
N ALA A 67 8.92 -5.12 -3.49
CA ALA A 67 8.21 -3.86 -3.49
C ALA A 67 8.56 -3.04 -4.72
N SER A 68 7.60 -2.31 -5.25
CA SER A 68 7.80 -1.27 -6.24
C SER A 68 7.08 0.00 -5.84
N VAL A 69 7.61 1.13 -6.27
CA VAL A 69 6.98 2.45 -6.08
C VAL A 69 6.89 3.15 -7.42
N ASP A 70 5.67 3.54 -7.78
CA ASP A 70 5.40 4.41 -8.91
C ASP A 70 5.14 5.82 -8.36
N TYR A 71 6.08 6.74 -8.59
CA TYR A 71 6.00 8.13 -8.14
C TYR A 71 5.28 8.95 -9.20
N ARG A 72 4.07 9.41 -8.89
CA ARG A 72 3.20 10.11 -9.85
C ARG A 72 3.21 11.62 -9.69
N LYS A 73 3.36 12.10 -8.45
CA LYS A 73 3.38 13.52 -8.13
C LYS A 73 4.21 13.79 -6.88
N ALA A 74 5.01 14.85 -6.92
CA ALA A 74 5.78 15.25 -5.74
C ALA A 74 4.87 15.73 -4.60
N LEU A 75 5.25 15.40 -3.36
CA LEU A 75 4.69 15.97 -2.14
C LEU A 75 5.60 17.10 -1.66
N SER A 76 5.03 18.28 -1.46
CA SER A 76 5.74 19.47 -1.02
C SER A 76 5.75 19.61 0.51
N SER A 77 6.56 20.54 1.00
CA SER A 77 6.65 20.88 2.44
C SER A 77 5.36 21.44 3.04
N SER A 78 4.37 21.80 2.24
CA SER A 78 3.05 22.22 2.72
C SER A 78 2.17 21.06 3.18
N GLU A 79 2.50 19.83 2.79
CA GLU A 79 1.77 18.64 3.22
C GLU A 79 2.16 18.26 4.65
N THR A 80 1.20 17.93 5.47
CA THR A 80 1.39 17.49 6.86
C THR A 80 1.07 16.02 7.06
N GLN A 81 0.28 15.44 6.17
CA GLN A 81 -0.13 14.05 6.21
C GLN A 81 -0.47 13.55 4.81
N VAL A 82 -0.43 12.25 4.66
CA VAL A 82 -0.95 11.53 3.49
C VAL A 82 -2.03 10.55 3.94
N VAL A 83 -2.89 10.17 3.01
CA VAL A 83 -3.84 9.06 3.18
C VAL A 83 -3.33 7.88 2.38
N VAL A 84 -3.24 6.71 3.00
CA VAL A 84 -2.84 5.47 2.35
C VAL A 84 -4.03 4.53 2.30
N GLU A 85 -4.44 4.16 1.10
CA GLU A 85 -5.50 3.19 0.84
C GLU A 85 -4.86 1.85 0.50
N SER A 86 -5.13 0.83 1.31
CA SER A 86 -4.51 -0.50 1.19
C SER A 86 -5.55 -1.56 0.82
N PHE A 87 -5.26 -2.36 -0.19
CA PHE A 87 -6.07 -3.50 -0.61
C PHE A 87 -5.21 -4.57 -1.28
N MET A 88 -5.72 -5.80 -1.31
CA MET A 88 -5.09 -6.92 -2.00
C MET A 88 -5.65 -7.02 -3.41
N TYR A 89 -4.84 -7.51 -4.36
CA TYR A 89 -5.30 -7.70 -5.74
C TYR A 89 -4.97 -9.06 -6.33
N GLU A 90 -4.16 -9.86 -5.64
CA GLU A 90 -3.86 -11.23 -6.03
C GLU A 90 -3.51 -12.06 -4.79
N ILE A 91 -3.91 -13.32 -4.77
CA ILE A 91 -3.58 -14.26 -3.71
C ILE A 91 -2.95 -15.51 -4.32
N GLY A 92 -1.82 -15.95 -3.75
CA GLY A 92 -1.16 -17.22 -4.03
C GLY A 92 -1.24 -18.17 -2.85
N GLU A 93 -0.60 -19.33 -2.95
CA GLU A 93 -0.60 -20.35 -1.88
C GLU A 93 0.04 -19.84 -0.59
N LYS A 94 1.15 -19.10 -0.69
CA LYS A 94 1.95 -18.58 0.43
C LYS A 94 2.13 -17.06 0.39
N SER A 95 1.52 -16.38 -0.56
CA SER A 95 1.73 -14.96 -0.80
C SER A 95 0.44 -14.25 -1.16
N PHE A 96 0.42 -12.94 -0.99
CA PHE A 96 -0.55 -12.06 -1.60
C PHE A 96 0.15 -10.80 -2.13
N LYS A 97 -0.45 -10.20 -3.13
CA LYS A 97 -0.05 -8.89 -3.62
C LYS A 97 -0.96 -7.82 -3.04
N MET A 98 -0.34 -6.78 -2.50
CA MET A 98 -1.04 -5.62 -1.94
C MET A 98 -0.68 -4.38 -2.74
N ARG A 99 -1.69 -3.56 -3.05
CA ARG A 99 -1.52 -2.21 -3.57
C ARG A 99 -1.88 -1.20 -2.49
N GLN A 100 -1.06 -0.17 -2.42
CA GLN A 100 -1.28 0.96 -1.53
C GLN A 100 -1.23 2.25 -2.34
N ASN A 101 -2.38 2.92 -2.46
CA ASN A 101 -2.48 4.23 -3.10
C ASN A 101 -2.20 5.31 -2.05
N ILE A 102 -1.16 6.10 -2.27
CA ILE A 102 -0.81 7.22 -1.39
C ILE A 102 -1.40 8.49 -1.98
N ARG A 103 -2.24 9.19 -1.21
CA ARG A 103 -2.95 10.40 -1.62
C ARG A 103 -2.52 11.61 -0.82
N ASN A 104 -2.47 12.76 -1.50
CA ASN A 104 -2.26 14.06 -0.86
C ASN A 104 -3.57 14.64 -0.27
N ALA A 105 -3.48 15.85 0.31
CA ALA A 105 -4.62 16.56 0.89
C ALA A 105 -5.74 16.86 -0.12
N GLN A 106 -5.45 16.93 -1.41
CA GLN A 106 -6.43 17.12 -2.49
C GLN A 106 -6.97 15.80 -3.04
N HIS A 107 -6.76 14.69 -2.32
CA HIS A 107 -7.18 13.34 -2.71
C HIS A 107 -6.60 12.81 -4.02
N LYS A 108 -5.51 13.42 -4.51
CA LYS A 108 -4.80 12.94 -5.71
C LYS A 108 -3.82 11.84 -5.33
N ILE A 109 -3.74 10.79 -6.14
CA ILE A 109 -2.71 9.75 -5.98
C ILE A 109 -1.36 10.38 -6.33
N VAL A 110 -0.45 10.36 -5.38
CA VAL A 110 0.92 10.87 -5.52
C VAL A 110 1.92 9.75 -5.71
N ALA A 111 1.63 8.57 -5.21
CA ALA A 111 2.41 7.36 -5.44
C ALA A 111 1.53 6.11 -5.32
N VAL A 112 1.94 5.06 -6.00
CA VAL A 112 1.38 3.71 -5.86
C VAL A 112 2.50 2.77 -5.43
N VAL A 113 2.30 2.08 -4.32
CA VAL A 113 3.23 1.09 -3.81
C VAL A 113 2.60 -0.29 -3.96
N ASP A 114 3.26 -1.16 -4.70
CA ASP A 114 2.90 -2.57 -4.82
C ASP A 114 3.89 -3.43 -4.05
N THR A 115 3.39 -4.39 -3.30
CA THR A 115 4.20 -5.33 -2.53
C THR A 115 3.76 -6.77 -2.74
N VAL A 116 4.73 -7.67 -2.76
CA VAL A 116 4.50 -9.12 -2.61
C VAL A 116 4.82 -9.48 -1.16
N ASN A 117 3.83 -10.01 -0.48
CA ASN A 117 3.89 -10.37 0.94
C ASN A 117 3.81 -11.88 1.08
N VAL A 118 4.74 -12.47 1.82
CA VAL A 118 4.87 -13.93 1.99
C VAL A 118 4.56 -14.29 3.44
N GLY A 119 3.65 -15.25 3.63
CA GLY A 119 3.34 -15.79 4.95
C GLY A 119 4.53 -16.51 5.56
N VAL A 120 4.78 -16.25 6.84
CA VAL A 120 5.91 -16.85 7.57
C VAL A 120 5.44 -17.45 8.89
N ASP A 121 6.10 -18.54 9.26
CA ASP A 121 6.11 -19.03 10.63
C ASP A 121 7.14 -18.25 11.42
N ILE A 122 6.70 -17.56 12.47
CA ILE A 122 7.57 -16.66 13.25
C ILE A 122 8.69 -17.44 13.96
N LEU A 123 8.41 -18.66 14.41
CA LEU A 123 9.37 -19.44 15.17
C LEU A 123 10.47 -20.04 14.29
N SER A 124 10.11 -20.56 13.12
CA SER A 124 11.06 -21.17 12.18
C SER A 124 11.66 -20.20 11.16
N GLY A 125 11.00 -19.05 10.93
CA GLY A 125 11.34 -18.09 9.90
C GLY A 125 11.07 -18.61 8.47
N LYS A 126 10.41 -19.76 8.31
CA LYS A 126 10.10 -20.36 7.01
C LYS A 126 8.76 -19.85 6.48
N SER A 127 8.65 -19.80 5.16
CA SER A 127 7.36 -19.53 4.52
C SER A 127 6.34 -20.62 4.84
N ARG A 128 5.08 -20.23 4.95
CA ARG A 128 3.99 -21.16 5.21
C ARG A 128 2.78 -20.83 4.34
N PRO A 129 1.99 -21.86 3.94
CA PRO A 129 0.74 -21.67 3.24
C PRO A 129 -0.28 -20.93 4.12
N TRP A 130 -1.23 -20.23 3.46
CA TRP A 130 -2.38 -19.65 4.12
C TRP A 130 -3.34 -20.73 4.62
N THR A 131 -3.92 -20.51 5.79
CA THR A 131 -5.07 -21.28 6.27
C THR A 131 -6.35 -20.76 5.59
N GLU A 132 -7.45 -21.51 5.68
CA GLU A 132 -8.75 -21.04 5.18
C GLU A 132 -9.17 -19.71 5.81
N ALA A 133 -8.97 -19.54 7.12
CA ALA A 133 -9.25 -18.30 7.82
C ALA A 133 -8.39 -17.12 7.30
N ASN A 134 -7.13 -17.38 6.98
CA ASN A 134 -6.26 -16.34 6.36
C ASN A 134 -6.75 -15.93 4.98
N ILE A 135 -7.17 -16.89 4.16
CA ILE A 135 -7.71 -16.66 2.81
C ILE A 135 -8.99 -15.82 2.89
N GLU A 136 -9.88 -16.09 3.85
CA GLU A 136 -11.10 -15.31 4.07
C GLU A 136 -10.77 -13.84 4.36
N VAL A 137 -9.82 -13.57 5.26
CA VAL A 137 -9.38 -12.21 5.60
C VAL A 137 -8.79 -11.49 4.37
N ILE A 138 -7.91 -12.16 3.65
CA ILE A 138 -7.29 -11.58 2.44
C ILE A 138 -8.37 -11.24 1.41
N ASN A 139 -9.33 -12.14 1.21
CA ASN A 139 -10.40 -11.95 0.24
C ASN A 139 -11.38 -10.82 0.62
N MET A 140 -11.54 -10.49 1.90
CA MET A 140 -12.36 -9.34 2.34
C MET A 140 -11.88 -8.02 1.71
N PHE A 141 -10.60 -7.91 1.43
CA PHE A 141 -9.96 -6.71 0.90
C PHE A 141 -9.48 -6.88 -0.55
N MET A 142 -10.03 -7.85 -1.27
CA MET A 142 -9.64 -8.14 -2.64
C MET A 142 -10.31 -7.15 -3.60
N ILE A 143 -9.50 -6.37 -4.31
CA ILE A 143 -9.93 -5.48 -5.39
C ILE A 143 -9.13 -5.82 -6.64
N PRO A 144 -9.76 -6.32 -7.70
CA PRO A 144 -9.07 -6.59 -8.95
C PRO A 144 -8.43 -5.31 -9.52
N VAL A 145 -7.21 -5.42 -10.00
CA VAL A 145 -6.53 -4.35 -10.73
C VAL A 145 -6.31 -4.81 -12.16
N GLU A 146 -6.42 -3.87 -13.11
CA GLU A 146 -6.00 -4.15 -14.48
C GLU A 146 -4.48 -4.29 -14.51
N GLU A 147 -3.97 -5.26 -15.27
CA GLU A 147 -2.55 -5.36 -15.55
C GLU A 147 -2.13 -4.14 -16.37
N GLU A 148 -1.57 -3.14 -15.73
CA GLU A 148 -0.84 -2.09 -16.44
C GLU A 148 0.49 -2.69 -16.91
N ASP A 149 0.85 -2.45 -18.17
CA ASP A 149 2.17 -2.80 -18.69
C ASP A 149 3.23 -1.94 -18.00
N HIS A 150 3.83 -2.48 -16.95
CA HIS A 150 4.92 -1.86 -16.19
C HIS A 150 6.28 -2.02 -16.89
N SER A 151 6.31 -2.22 -18.21
CA SER A 151 7.59 -2.20 -18.91
C SER A 151 8.20 -0.80 -18.81
N PRO A 152 9.50 -0.65 -18.47
CA PRO A 152 10.18 0.64 -18.38
C PRO A 152 10.09 1.45 -19.68
N VAL A 153 9.85 0.79 -20.80
CA VAL A 153 9.72 1.42 -22.13
C VAL A 153 8.32 2.00 -22.36
N ALA A 154 7.28 1.38 -21.82
CA ALA A 154 5.91 1.89 -21.92
C ALA A 154 5.71 3.10 -21.00
N GLU A 155 6.35 3.10 -19.82
CA GLU A 155 6.33 4.21 -18.88
C GLU A 155 7.04 5.45 -19.43
N ALA A 156 8.21 5.31 -20.04
CA ALA A 156 8.96 6.41 -20.64
C ALA A 156 8.18 7.19 -21.72
N LYS A 157 7.14 6.60 -22.32
CA LYS A 157 6.27 7.28 -23.29
C LYS A 157 5.10 8.02 -22.66
N LYS A 158 4.71 7.67 -21.42
CA LYS A 158 3.68 8.39 -20.65
C LYS A 158 4.26 9.58 -19.87
N ASP A 159 5.57 9.59 -19.62
CA ASP A 159 6.27 10.55 -18.75
C ASP A 159 6.56 11.91 -19.37
N THR A 160 6.05 12.20 -20.58
CA THR A 160 6.08 13.58 -21.12
C THR A 160 5.13 14.54 -20.40
N GLU A 161 4.35 14.05 -19.44
CA GLU A 161 3.41 14.85 -18.63
C GLU A 161 3.68 14.77 -17.11
N VAL A 162 4.88 14.40 -16.66
CA VAL A 162 5.22 14.48 -15.24
C VAL A 162 5.37 15.93 -14.85
N ASP A 163 4.38 16.47 -14.15
CA ASP A 163 4.50 17.74 -13.43
C ASP A 163 5.48 17.54 -12.27
N THR A 164 6.73 17.92 -12.50
CA THR A 164 7.81 17.78 -11.50
C THR A 164 7.64 18.73 -10.32
N GLY A 165 6.68 19.64 -10.36
CA GLY A 165 6.41 20.60 -9.29
C GLY A 165 7.56 21.57 -9.00
N LEU A 166 8.49 21.72 -9.96
CA LEU A 166 9.57 22.70 -9.91
C LEU A 166 9.10 24.08 -10.35
#